data_a9de9468091bac75c79fc0dd3068d11b
#
_entry.id   a9de9468091bac75c79fc0dd3068d11b
#
_cell.length_a   1.000
_cell.length_b   1.000
_cell.length_c   1.000
_cell.angle_alpha   90.00
_cell.angle_beta   90.00
_cell.angle_gamma   90.00
#
_symmetry.space_group_name_H-M   'P 1'
#
loop_
_entity.id
_entity.type
_entity.pdbx_description
1 polymer ?
#
loop_
_entity_poly.entity_id
_entity_poly.type
_entity_poly.pdbx_seq_one_letter_code
_entity_poly.pdbx_strand_id
1 'polypeptide(L)'
;GRVVSGGSTLSMQVARLLDPHSRSLSGKFKQLWRTLQLEWHLSKTEILTLYLNRAPFGGTLQGVAAASWAYLGKPPSQLTHAEAALFAVLPQAPSRLRPDRHPHAAQAARDKVLRRLAQFQVWTPTQLREALEEPVLLAPRREPSLAPLLARRLNTAGSPPLIRTTLDAALQRRLEDLLLGWRARLPERTSAAILVVDAQTMAVRAYLGSIDLADE
;
A
#
# COMPACT_ATOMS: atom_id res chain seq x y z
N GLY A 1 2.61 2.75 36.25
CA GLY A 1 3.15 1.70 35.36
C GLY A 1 3.01 2.12 33.92
N ARG A 2 4.09 2.10 33.17
CA ARG A 2 4.10 2.40 31.73
C ARG A 2 3.58 1.17 30.97
N VAL A 3 2.44 1.28 30.29
CA VAL A 3 1.93 0.21 29.43
C VAL A 3 2.92 0.00 28.27
N VAL A 4 3.58 -1.17 28.25
CA VAL A 4 4.65 -1.50 27.29
C VAL A 4 4.09 -2.13 26.02
N SER A 5 2.92 -2.77 26.07
CA SER A 5 2.24 -3.33 24.90
C SER A 5 0.72 -3.31 25.07
N GLY A 6 -0.01 -3.16 23.96
CA GLY A 6 -1.47 -3.29 23.94
C GLY A 6 -1.87 -4.76 23.84
N GLY A 7 -2.83 -5.22 24.67
CA GLY A 7 -3.39 -6.57 24.61
C GLY A 7 -4.49 -6.75 23.55
N SER A 8 -4.53 -5.91 22.49
CA SER A 8 -5.55 -5.99 21.45
C SER A 8 -5.23 -7.09 20.44
N THR A 9 -6.20 -7.97 20.18
CA THR A 9 -6.10 -8.98 19.12
C THR A 9 -6.17 -8.32 17.72
N LEU A 10 -5.82 -9.08 16.67
CA LEU A 10 -5.94 -8.62 15.29
C LEU A 10 -7.39 -8.24 14.96
N SER A 11 -8.35 -9.06 15.38
CA SER A 11 -9.78 -8.81 15.19
C SER A 11 -10.26 -7.53 15.88
N MET A 12 -9.73 -7.22 17.06
CA MET A 12 -10.00 -5.95 17.75
C MET A 12 -9.43 -4.75 17.00
N GLN A 13 -8.28 -4.92 16.35
CA GLN A 13 -7.71 -3.87 15.51
C GLN A 13 -8.56 -3.64 14.26
N VAL A 14 -9.02 -4.72 13.60
CA VAL A 14 -9.93 -4.62 12.45
C VAL A 14 -11.24 -3.93 12.86
N ALA A 15 -11.84 -4.33 13.98
CA ALA A 15 -13.06 -3.70 14.49
C ALA A 15 -12.89 -2.17 14.66
N ARG A 16 -11.72 -1.74 15.17
CA ARG A 16 -11.41 -0.33 15.33
C ARG A 16 -11.13 0.40 14.00
N LEU A 17 -10.56 -0.29 13.02
CA LEU A 17 -10.32 0.28 11.69
C LEU A 17 -11.63 0.48 10.92
N LEU A 18 -12.61 -0.42 11.12
CA LEU A 18 -13.91 -0.36 10.46
C LEU A 18 -14.89 0.63 11.15
N ASP A 19 -14.81 0.71 12.47
CA ASP A 19 -15.69 1.57 13.30
C ASP A 19 -14.84 2.33 14.34
N PRO A 20 -14.21 3.45 13.94
CA PRO A 20 -13.39 4.27 14.83
C PRO A 20 -14.21 4.80 16.01
N HIS A 21 -13.66 4.69 17.23
CA HIS A 21 -14.31 5.13 18.46
C HIS A 21 -13.30 5.74 19.43
N SER A 22 -13.80 6.48 20.40
CA SER A 22 -12.99 7.13 21.44
C SER A 22 -12.26 6.11 22.33
N ARG A 23 -11.15 6.52 22.94
CA ARG A 23 -10.40 5.73 23.94
C ARG A 23 -11.06 5.81 25.32
N SER A 24 -12.33 5.43 25.40
CA SER A 24 -13.12 5.37 26.64
C SER A 24 -13.49 3.92 26.98
N LEU A 25 -14.02 3.70 28.18
CA LEU A 25 -14.54 2.38 28.55
C LEU A 25 -15.70 1.96 27.63
N SER A 26 -16.62 2.88 27.35
CA SER A 26 -17.71 2.64 26.38
C SER A 26 -17.19 2.30 24.98
N GLY A 27 -16.16 2.99 24.51
CA GLY A 27 -15.47 2.66 23.26
C GLY A 27 -14.85 1.27 23.28
N LYS A 28 -14.29 0.82 24.41
CA LYS A 28 -13.80 -0.55 24.55
C LYS A 28 -14.90 -1.61 24.52
N PHE A 29 -16.04 -1.34 25.15
CA PHE A 29 -17.21 -2.23 25.04
C PHE A 29 -17.72 -2.33 23.61
N LYS A 30 -17.82 -1.19 22.91
CA LYS A 30 -18.22 -1.14 21.51
C LYS A 30 -17.21 -1.95 20.65
N GLN A 31 -15.91 -1.77 20.89
CA GLN A 31 -14.87 -2.54 20.17
C GLN A 31 -15.02 -4.05 20.41
N LEU A 32 -15.23 -4.47 21.65
CA LEU A 32 -15.40 -5.89 21.98
C LEU A 32 -16.63 -6.47 21.26
N TRP A 33 -17.76 -5.77 21.32
CA TRP A 33 -18.99 -6.19 20.63
C TRP A 33 -18.78 -6.33 19.12
N ARG A 34 -18.16 -5.32 18.49
CA ARG A 34 -17.81 -5.39 17.06
C ARG A 34 -16.84 -6.51 16.74
N THR A 35 -15.90 -6.80 17.62
CA THR A 35 -14.97 -7.93 17.48
C THR A 35 -15.70 -9.26 17.47
N LEU A 36 -16.64 -9.45 18.39
CA LEU A 36 -17.47 -10.67 18.43
C LEU A 36 -18.33 -10.82 17.17
N GLN A 37 -18.91 -9.74 16.67
CA GLN A 37 -19.65 -9.75 15.40
C GLN A 37 -18.75 -10.17 14.24
N LEU A 38 -17.53 -9.60 14.13
CA LEU A 38 -16.57 -9.98 13.09
C LEU A 38 -16.19 -11.47 13.18
N GLU A 39 -15.87 -11.96 14.38
CA GLU A 39 -15.49 -13.36 14.60
C GLU A 39 -16.65 -14.33 14.33
N TRP A 40 -17.90 -13.86 14.47
CA TRP A 40 -19.09 -14.68 14.17
C TRP A 40 -19.37 -14.80 12.67
N HIS A 41 -19.14 -13.70 11.92
CA HIS A 41 -19.51 -13.63 10.49
C HIS A 41 -18.36 -13.90 9.53
N LEU A 42 -17.11 -13.77 9.98
CA LEU A 42 -15.94 -13.86 9.13
C LEU A 42 -14.95 -14.91 9.64
N SER A 43 -14.36 -15.63 8.71
CA SER A 43 -13.22 -16.51 8.97
C SER A 43 -11.97 -15.72 9.37
N LYS A 44 -11.01 -16.38 9.99
CA LYS A 44 -9.71 -15.77 10.33
C LYS A 44 -8.96 -15.24 9.12
N THR A 45 -9.09 -15.90 7.98
CA THR A 45 -8.48 -15.47 6.71
C THR A 45 -9.12 -14.16 6.20
N GLU A 46 -10.45 -14.05 6.28
CA GLU A 46 -11.15 -12.83 5.89
C GLU A 46 -10.81 -11.66 6.82
N ILE A 47 -10.74 -11.90 8.14
CA ILE A 47 -10.30 -10.89 9.12
C ILE A 47 -8.88 -10.44 8.84
N LEU A 48 -7.95 -11.37 8.55
CA LEU A 48 -6.58 -11.03 8.17
C LEU A 48 -6.53 -10.23 6.87
N THR A 49 -7.32 -10.61 5.88
CA THR A 49 -7.43 -9.87 4.61
C THR A 49 -7.93 -8.45 4.82
N LEU A 50 -8.97 -8.27 5.64
CA LEU A 50 -9.46 -6.95 6.02
C LEU A 50 -8.38 -6.12 6.73
N TYR A 51 -7.64 -6.74 7.65
CA TYR A 51 -6.53 -6.08 8.33
C TYR A 51 -5.47 -5.61 7.34
N LEU A 52 -4.97 -6.50 6.48
CA LEU A 52 -3.93 -6.18 5.51
C LEU A 52 -4.36 -5.10 4.52
N ASN A 53 -5.65 -5.02 4.18
CA ASN A 53 -6.19 -4.00 3.28
C ASN A 53 -6.50 -2.66 3.97
N ARG A 54 -6.63 -2.63 5.30
CA ARG A 54 -7.07 -1.43 6.05
C ARG A 54 -6.04 -0.90 7.03
N ALA A 55 -5.02 -1.67 7.38
CA ALA A 55 -3.99 -1.24 8.32
C ALA A 55 -3.25 0.00 7.79
N PRO A 56 -2.89 0.94 8.67
CA PRO A 56 -2.09 2.11 8.31
C PRO A 56 -0.61 1.73 8.22
N PHE A 57 0.06 2.15 7.16
CA PHE A 57 1.49 1.91 6.92
C PHE A 57 2.35 3.18 6.98
N GLY A 58 1.74 4.32 7.31
CA GLY A 58 2.43 5.61 7.45
C GLY A 58 1.92 6.67 6.49
N GLY A 59 1.83 7.92 6.98
CA GLY A 59 1.22 9.01 6.23
C GLY A 59 -0.21 8.68 5.83
N THR A 60 -0.52 8.80 4.55
CA THR A 60 -1.83 8.47 3.97
C THR A 60 -1.93 7.03 3.45
N LEU A 61 -0.84 6.23 3.59
CA LEU A 61 -0.80 4.86 3.06
C LEU A 61 -1.66 3.93 3.91
N GLN A 62 -2.67 3.35 3.29
CA GLN A 62 -3.58 2.38 3.87
C GLN A 62 -3.57 1.09 3.03
N GLY A 63 -3.38 -0.03 3.70
CA GLY A 63 -3.27 -1.35 3.07
C GLY A 63 -1.87 -1.72 2.61
N VAL A 64 -1.56 -3.02 2.73
CA VAL A 64 -0.23 -3.59 2.42
C VAL A 64 0.13 -3.42 0.95
N ALA A 65 -0.84 -3.51 0.03
CA ALA A 65 -0.59 -3.37 -1.39
C ALA A 65 -0.13 -1.94 -1.73
N ALA A 66 -0.83 -0.92 -1.23
CA ALA A 66 -0.44 0.47 -1.41
C ALA A 66 0.93 0.77 -0.79
N ALA A 67 1.20 0.23 0.42
CA ALA A 67 2.48 0.40 1.08
C ALA A 67 3.63 -0.30 0.32
N SER A 68 3.41 -1.50 -0.20
CA SER A 68 4.40 -2.26 -0.98
C SER A 68 4.82 -1.50 -2.24
N TRP A 69 3.86 -0.99 -2.99
CA TRP A 69 4.15 -0.15 -4.15
C TRP A 69 4.83 1.16 -3.78
N ALA A 70 4.35 1.85 -2.73
CA ALA A 70 4.88 3.15 -2.34
C ALA A 70 6.30 3.08 -1.76
N TYR A 71 6.62 2.04 -0.99
CA TYR A 71 7.93 1.91 -0.35
C TYR A 71 8.91 1.07 -1.17
N LEU A 72 8.45 0.04 -1.88
CA LEU A 72 9.32 -0.95 -2.52
C LEU A 72 9.13 -1.04 -4.04
N GLY A 73 8.11 -0.40 -4.62
CA GLY A 73 7.86 -0.39 -6.05
C GLY A 73 7.47 -1.76 -6.65
N LYS A 74 6.97 -2.68 -5.82
CA LYS A 74 6.60 -4.04 -6.22
C LYS A 74 5.34 -4.55 -5.51
N PRO A 75 4.66 -5.57 -6.06
CA PRO A 75 3.47 -6.15 -5.43
C PRO A 75 3.83 -6.93 -4.16
N PRO A 76 2.88 -7.11 -3.22
CA PRO A 76 3.10 -7.87 -1.97
C PRO A 76 3.53 -9.32 -2.17
N SER A 77 3.18 -9.94 -3.30
CA SER A 77 3.58 -11.31 -3.65
C SER A 77 5.08 -11.49 -3.91
N GLN A 78 5.83 -10.40 -4.08
CA GLN A 78 7.26 -10.38 -4.33
C GLN A 78 8.08 -9.90 -3.12
N LEU A 79 7.46 -9.77 -1.96
CA LEU A 79 8.16 -9.37 -0.74
C LEU A 79 9.13 -10.46 -0.29
N THR A 80 10.33 -10.04 0.08
CA THR A 80 11.29 -10.91 0.79
C THR A 80 10.83 -11.16 2.23
N HIS A 81 11.48 -12.08 2.94
CA HIS A 81 11.21 -12.30 4.36
C HIS A 81 11.46 -11.05 5.22
N ALA A 82 12.52 -10.30 4.89
CA ALA A 82 12.87 -9.06 5.56
C ALA A 82 11.82 -7.97 5.34
N GLU A 83 11.37 -7.80 4.10
CA GLU A 83 10.35 -6.83 3.73
C GLU A 83 8.97 -7.19 4.32
N ALA A 84 8.59 -8.47 4.31
CA ALA A 84 7.36 -8.93 4.96
C ALA A 84 7.39 -8.64 6.47
N ALA A 85 8.53 -8.89 7.14
CA ALA A 85 8.71 -8.56 8.55
C ALA A 85 8.67 -7.05 8.81
N LEU A 86 9.21 -6.23 7.89
CA LEU A 86 9.09 -4.77 7.95
C LEU A 86 7.61 -4.36 7.91
N PHE A 87 6.84 -4.86 6.96
CA PHE A 87 5.40 -4.53 6.88
C PHE A 87 4.59 -5.04 8.07
N ALA A 88 5.00 -6.13 8.70
CA ALA A 88 4.34 -6.62 9.91
C ALA A 88 4.51 -5.65 11.10
N VAL A 89 5.58 -4.85 11.15
CA VAL A 89 5.82 -3.91 12.27
C VAL A 89 5.26 -2.51 12.03
N LEU A 90 5.11 -2.08 10.78
CA LEU A 90 4.69 -0.71 10.45
C LEU A 90 3.35 -0.32 11.08
N PRO A 91 2.28 -1.15 11.06
CA PRO A 91 0.99 -0.78 11.62
C PRO A 91 0.99 -0.53 13.13
N GLN A 92 1.96 -1.05 13.86
CA GLN A 92 2.11 -0.84 15.31
C GLN A 92 2.39 0.62 15.66
N ALA A 93 3.19 1.30 14.83
CA ALA A 93 3.57 2.70 15.04
C ALA A 93 3.86 3.38 13.68
N PRO A 94 2.83 3.54 12.83
CA PRO A 94 3.00 3.87 11.41
C PRO A 94 3.72 5.19 11.16
N SER A 95 3.54 6.19 12.02
CA SER A 95 4.26 7.46 11.89
C SER A 95 5.72 7.38 12.35
N ARG A 96 6.00 6.61 13.41
CA ARG A 96 7.33 6.51 14.02
C ARG A 96 8.25 5.53 13.28
N LEU A 97 7.67 4.52 12.64
CA LEU A 97 8.41 3.47 11.94
C LEU A 97 8.40 3.66 10.41
N ARG A 98 7.98 4.81 9.93
CA ARG A 98 8.04 5.13 8.49
C ARG A 98 9.46 4.95 7.97
N PRO A 99 9.68 4.00 7.03
CA PRO A 99 11.03 3.70 6.57
C PRO A 99 11.66 4.83 5.75
N ASP A 100 10.82 5.67 5.11
CA ASP A 100 11.25 6.86 4.35
C ASP A 100 11.71 8.03 5.24
N ARG A 101 11.36 8.01 6.54
CA ARG A 101 11.76 9.06 7.49
C ARG A 101 12.67 8.53 8.59
N HIS A 102 12.48 7.30 8.99
CA HIS A 102 13.14 6.68 10.14
C HIS A 102 13.66 5.28 9.79
N PRO A 103 14.55 5.11 8.79
CA PRO A 103 14.98 3.81 8.29
C PRO A 103 15.61 2.94 9.39
N HIS A 104 16.45 3.53 10.25
CA HIS A 104 17.09 2.78 11.36
C HIS A 104 16.08 2.28 12.40
N ALA A 105 15.05 3.07 12.72
CA ALA A 105 14.01 2.64 13.65
C ALA A 105 13.14 1.53 13.05
N ALA A 106 12.83 1.63 11.76
CA ALA A 106 12.11 0.61 11.01
C ALA A 106 12.90 -0.70 10.95
N GLN A 107 14.20 -0.62 10.63
CA GLN A 107 15.11 -1.77 10.59
C GLN A 107 15.21 -2.45 11.97
N ALA A 108 15.45 -1.70 13.03
CA ALA A 108 15.55 -2.24 14.39
C ALA A 108 14.24 -2.94 14.83
N ALA A 109 13.08 -2.39 14.46
CA ALA A 109 11.78 -3.00 14.74
C ALA A 109 11.57 -4.30 13.93
N ARG A 110 11.93 -4.30 12.64
CA ARG A 110 11.94 -5.46 11.76
C ARG A 110 12.81 -6.58 12.33
N ASP A 111 14.05 -6.27 12.67
CA ASP A 111 15.03 -7.25 13.17
C ASP A 111 14.59 -7.89 14.48
N LYS A 112 13.88 -7.13 15.32
CA LYS A 112 13.29 -7.68 16.55
C LYS A 112 12.22 -8.74 16.23
N VAL A 113 11.40 -8.53 15.21
CA VAL A 113 10.40 -9.51 14.77
C VAL A 113 11.07 -10.72 14.14
N LEU A 114 12.08 -10.51 13.27
CA LEU A 114 12.84 -11.60 12.67
C LEU A 114 13.46 -12.53 13.72
N ARG A 115 14.13 -11.97 14.74
CA ARG A 115 14.69 -12.75 15.86
C ARG A 115 13.61 -13.49 16.66
N ARG A 116 12.44 -12.89 16.82
CA ARG A 116 11.32 -13.54 17.52
C ARG A 116 10.73 -14.69 16.71
N LEU A 117 10.59 -14.54 15.40
CA LEU A 117 10.11 -15.62 14.52
C LEU A 117 11.09 -16.81 14.49
N ALA A 118 12.40 -16.53 14.60
CA ALA A 118 13.40 -17.59 14.76
C ALA A 118 13.18 -18.44 16.02
N GLN A 119 12.81 -17.80 17.15
CA GLN A 119 12.50 -18.53 18.39
C GLN A 119 11.30 -19.49 18.24
N PHE A 120 10.38 -19.17 17.32
CA PHE A 120 9.24 -20.03 16.99
C PHE A 120 9.51 -20.98 15.84
N GLN A 121 10.76 -21.06 15.34
CA GLN A 121 11.17 -21.95 14.23
C GLN A 121 10.31 -21.77 12.96
N VAL A 122 9.79 -20.57 12.73
CA VAL A 122 9.00 -20.23 11.53
C VAL A 122 9.86 -20.26 10.27
N TRP A 123 11.13 -19.86 10.42
CA TRP A 123 12.11 -19.82 9.33
C TRP A 123 13.39 -20.58 9.71
N THR A 124 14.11 -21.04 8.71
CA THR A 124 15.42 -21.68 8.90
C THR A 124 16.44 -20.66 9.38
N PRO A 125 17.52 -21.10 10.07
CA PRO A 125 18.62 -20.22 10.47
C PRO A 125 19.26 -19.45 9.30
N THR A 126 19.30 -20.07 8.11
CA THR A 126 19.81 -19.44 6.89
C THR A 126 18.92 -18.30 6.42
N GLN A 127 17.60 -18.56 6.29
CA GLN A 127 16.62 -17.52 5.93
C GLN A 127 16.62 -16.35 6.90
N LEU A 128 16.77 -16.63 8.20
CA LEU A 128 16.87 -15.59 9.22
C LEU A 128 18.11 -14.72 9.03
N ARG A 129 19.26 -15.34 8.79
CA ARG A 129 20.52 -14.62 8.59
C ARG A 129 20.43 -13.71 7.35
N GLU A 130 20.00 -14.26 6.22
CA GLU A 130 19.80 -13.51 4.99
C GLU A 130 18.84 -12.32 5.21
N ALA A 131 17.72 -12.54 5.89
CA ALA A 131 16.76 -11.48 6.19
C ALA A 131 17.30 -10.40 7.14
N LEU A 132 18.20 -10.74 8.07
CA LEU A 132 18.85 -9.77 8.97
C LEU A 132 19.92 -8.95 8.25
N GLU A 133 20.64 -9.55 7.30
CA GLU A 133 21.67 -8.88 6.48
C GLU A 133 21.05 -7.96 5.41
N GLU A 134 19.81 -8.22 4.99
CA GLU A 134 19.11 -7.41 4.00
C GLU A 134 18.84 -5.98 4.52
N PRO A 135 19.38 -4.92 3.88
CA PRO A 135 19.11 -3.56 4.30
C PRO A 135 17.68 -3.13 3.99
N VAL A 136 17.17 -2.13 4.71
CA VAL A 136 15.89 -1.49 4.37
C VAL A 136 16.12 -0.52 3.23
N LEU A 137 16.00 -1.01 2.01
CA LEU A 137 16.09 -0.21 0.79
C LEU A 137 14.70 0.16 0.30
N LEU A 138 14.49 1.44 0.07
CA LEU A 138 13.26 1.93 -0.50
C LEU A 138 13.43 2.14 -2.01
N ALA A 139 12.40 1.78 -2.75
CA ALA A 139 12.34 2.16 -4.15
C ALA A 139 12.34 3.69 -4.27
N PRO A 140 13.01 4.26 -5.29
CA PRO A 140 12.82 5.65 -5.63
C PRO A 140 11.31 5.90 -5.76
N ARG A 141 10.84 7.02 -5.19
CA ARG A 141 9.43 7.40 -5.24
C ARG A 141 9.02 7.54 -6.70
N ARG A 142 8.65 6.43 -7.30
CA ARG A 142 7.86 6.42 -8.53
C ARG A 142 6.42 6.38 -8.04
N GLU A 143 5.71 7.47 -8.14
CA GLU A 143 4.27 7.39 -8.15
C GLU A 143 3.93 6.49 -9.34
N PRO A 144 3.28 5.32 -9.14
CA PRO A 144 2.81 4.52 -10.27
C PRO A 144 1.58 5.24 -10.84
N SER A 145 1.84 6.29 -11.56
CA SER A 145 0.83 7.19 -12.09
C SER A 145 0.72 6.99 -13.59
N LEU A 146 0.41 5.76 -13.99
CA LEU A 146 -0.06 5.54 -15.35
C LEU A 146 -1.46 6.15 -15.47
N ALA A 147 -1.67 6.96 -16.51
CA ALA A 147 -2.92 7.64 -16.80
C ALA A 147 -3.52 8.44 -15.60
N PRO A 148 -2.76 9.35 -14.93
CA PRO A 148 -3.21 10.04 -13.72
C PRO A 148 -4.47 10.89 -13.94
N LEU A 149 -4.64 11.49 -15.10
CA LEU A 149 -5.85 12.25 -15.44
C LEU A 149 -7.08 11.34 -15.53
N LEU A 150 -6.94 10.14 -16.10
CA LEU A 150 -8.02 9.16 -16.09
C LEU A 150 -8.34 8.68 -14.66
N ALA A 151 -7.32 8.43 -13.85
CA ALA A 151 -7.51 8.04 -12.45
C ALA A 151 -8.27 9.12 -11.67
N ARG A 152 -7.92 10.40 -11.83
CA ARG A 152 -8.68 11.53 -11.24
C ARG A 152 -10.12 11.58 -11.73
N ARG A 153 -10.36 11.40 -13.04
CA ARG A 153 -11.69 11.43 -13.65
C ARG A 153 -12.58 10.29 -13.15
N LEU A 154 -12.01 9.12 -12.92
CA LEU A 154 -12.75 7.94 -12.43
C LEU A 154 -12.93 7.94 -10.92
N ASN A 155 -12.07 8.61 -10.16
CA ASN A 155 -12.14 8.70 -8.71
C ASN A 155 -13.09 9.81 -8.27
N THR A 156 -14.38 9.53 -8.32
CA THR A 156 -15.45 10.42 -7.87
C THR A 156 -16.02 9.98 -6.53
N ALA A 157 -16.77 10.86 -5.85
CA ALA A 157 -17.46 10.50 -4.61
C ALA A 157 -18.40 9.32 -4.85
N GLY A 158 -18.18 8.21 -4.13
CA GLY A 158 -18.93 6.96 -4.30
C GLY A 158 -18.31 5.94 -5.26
N SER A 159 -17.17 6.24 -5.86
CA SER A 159 -16.43 5.24 -6.67
C SER A 159 -16.04 4.02 -5.86
N PRO A 160 -16.05 2.81 -6.44
CA PRO A 160 -15.62 1.60 -5.76
C PRO A 160 -14.12 1.70 -5.40
N PRO A 161 -13.65 1.00 -4.35
CA PRO A 161 -12.26 1.05 -3.90
C PRO A 161 -11.26 0.48 -4.92
N LEU A 162 -11.75 -0.28 -5.90
CA LEU A 162 -10.98 -0.82 -7.01
C LEU A 162 -11.76 -0.60 -8.32
N ILE A 163 -11.16 0.15 -9.22
CA ILE A 163 -11.70 0.38 -10.56
C ILE A 163 -10.82 -0.39 -11.55
N ARG A 164 -11.38 -1.39 -12.21
CA ARG A 164 -10.69 -2.12 -13.29
C ARG A 164 -10.95 -1.39 -14.61
N THR A 165 -9.89 -1.16 -15.37
CA THR A 165 -9.97 -0.51 -16.70
C THR A 165 -9.52 -1.47 -17.77
N THR A 166 -9.79 -1.10 -19.04
CA THR A 166 -9.36 -1.81 -20.25
C THR A 166 -7.99 -1.37 -20.74
N LEU A 167 -7.31 -0.48 -20.01
CA LEU A 167 -5.99 0.02 -20.39
C LEU A 167 -4.95 -1.11 -20.40
N ASP A 168 -4.11 -1.09 -21.43
CA ASP A 168 -2.89 -1.88 -21.49
C ASP A 168 -1.75 -1.09 -20.84
N ALA A 169 -1.26 -1.55 -19.69
CA ALA A 169 -0.24 -0.86 -18.93
C ALA A 169 1.11 -0.75 -19.67
N ALA A 170 1.43 -1.72 -20.54
CA ALA A 170 2.66 -1.69 -21.33
C ALA A 170 2.56 -0.65 -22.45
N LEU A 171 1.43 -0.63 -23.15
CA LEU A 171 1.15 0.36 -24.18
C LEU A 171 1.08 1.78 -23.60
N GLN A 172 0.35 1.95 -22.49
CA GLN A 172 0.24 3.23 -21.80
C GLN A 172 1.63 3.80 -21.46
N ARG A 173 2.51 2.99 -20.88
CA ARG A 173 3.87 3.40 -20.49
C ARG A 173 4.71 3.83 -21.69
N ARG A 174 4.67 3.04 -22.76
CA ARG A 174 5.40 3.36 -24.01
C ARG A 174 4.94 4.68 -24.63
N LEU A 175 3.64 4.97 -24.59
CA LEU A 175 3.09 6.21 -25.13
C LEU A 175 3.39 7.41 -24.22
N GLU A 176 3.42 7.23 -22.90
CA GLU A 176 3.87 8.28 -21.98
C GLU A 176 5.34 8.62 -22.21
N ASP A 177 6.22 7.62 -22.36
CA ASP A 177 7.64 7.81 -22.69
C ASP A 177 7.81 8.50 -24.05
N LEU A 178 7.03 8.09 -25.06
CA LEU A 178 7.02 8.73 -26.38
C LEU A 178 6.64 10.21 -26.27
N LEU A 179 5.55 10.51 -25.59
CA LEU A 179 5.04 11.86 -25.45
C LEU A 179 6.03 12.78 -24.71
N LEU A 180 6.64 12.25 -23.63
CA LEU A 180 7.70 12.98 -22.91
C LEU A 180 8.92 13.25 -23.80
N GLY A 181 9.31 12.33 -24.67
CA GLY A 181 10.39 12.51 -25.64
C GLY A 181 10.09 13.58 -26.69
N TRP A 182 8.83 13.83 -27.02
CA TRP A 182 8.40 14.87 -27.95
C TRP A 182 8.25 16.25 -27.30
N ARG A 183 8.14 16.34 -25.96
CA ARG A 183 7.93 17.60 -25.23
C ARG A 183 8.90 18.71 -25.64
N ALA A 184 10.19 18.40 -25.76
CA ALA A 184 11.22 19.37 -26.16
C ALA A 184 11.09 19.88 -27.61
N ARG A 185 10.28 19.23 -28.43
CA ARG A 185 10.05 19.58 -29.86
C ARG A 185 8.74 20.31 -30.08
N LEU A 186 7.88 20.34 -29.09
CA LEU A 186 6.60 21.06 -29.15
C LEU A 186 6.79 22.53 -28.80
N PRO A 187 6.05 23.44 -29.44
CA PRO A 187 6.07 24.85 -29.08
C PRO A 187 5.66 25.05 -27.61
N GLU A 188 6.14 26.13 -27.01
CA GLU A 188 5.70 26.52 -25.67
C GLU A 188 4.18 26.67 -25.59
N ARG A 189 3.58 26.22 -24.47
CA ARG A 189 2.14 26.22 -24.21
C ARG A 189 1.32 25.29 -25.13
N THR A 190 1.95 24.29 -25.74
CA THR A 190 1.25 23.26 -26.50
C THR A 190 0.96 22.06 -25.62
N SER A 191 -0.30 21.66 -25.54
CA SER A 191 -0.69 20.38 -24.92
C SER A 191 -0.87 19.32 -25.99
N ALA A 192 -0.50 18.09 -25.67
CA ALA A 192 -0.68 16.93 -26.54
C ALA A 192 -1.37 15.80 -25.79
N ALA A 193 -2.29 15.13 -26.46
CA ALA A 193 -3.05 14.02 -25.91
C ALA A 193 -3.02 12.83 -26.86
N ILE A 194 -3.07 11.61 -26.31
CA ILE A 194 -3.15 10.38 -27.09
C ILE A 194 -4.29 9.51 -26.54
N LEU A 195 -5.16 9.07 -27.43
CA LEU A 195 -6.20 8.09 -27.15
C LEU A 195 -6.05 6.91 -28.10
N VAL A 196 -5.88 5.71 -27.55
CA VAL A 196 -5.84 4.48 -28.34
C VAL A 196 -7.07 3.64 -28.02
N VAL A 197 -7.81 3.29 -29.05
CA VAL A 197 -9.04 2.50 -28.97
C VAL A 197 -8.91 1.26 -29.85
N ASP A 198 -9.31 0.13 -29.32
CA ASP A 198 -9.41 -1.12 -30.06
C ASP A 198 -10.61 -1.02 -31.01
N ALA A 199 -10.36 -1.17 -32.32
CA ALA A 199 -11.37 -0.94 -33.34
C ALA A 199 -12.51 -2.00 -33.37
N GLN A 200 -12.26 -3.18 -32.81
CA GLN A 200 -13.27 -4.25 -32.77
C GLN A 200 -14.15 -4.19 -31.53
N THR A 201 -13.52 -3.94 -30.37
CA THR A 201 -14.21 -3.97 -29.08
C THR A 201 -14.60 -2.58 -28.58
N MET A 202 -14.13 -1.51 -29.24
CA MET A 202 -14.26 -0.11 -28.80
C MET A 202 -13.68 0.14 -27.40
N ALA A 203 -12.84 -0.77 -26.89
CA ALA A 203 -12.20 -0.63 -25.61
C ALA A 203 -11.02 0.36 -25.68
N VAL A 204 -10.95 1.29 -24.73
CA VAL A 204 -9.80 2.20 -24.60
C VAL A 204 -8.61 1.43 -24.07
N ARG A 205 -7.53 1.40 -24.87
CA ARG A 205 -6.28 0.69 -24.55
C ARG A 205 -5.20 1.59 -23.99
N ALA A 206 -5.21 2.89 -24.33
CA ALA A 206 -4.35 3.89 -23.71
C ALA A 206 -5.06 5.25 -23.67
N TYR A 207 -4.77 6.03 -22.61
CA TYR A 207 -5.35 7.35 -22.37
C TYR A 207 -4.30 8.30 -21.79
N LEU A 208 -3.86 9.26 -22.59
CA LEU A 208 -2.97 10.33 -22.19
C LEU A 208 -3.69 11.66 -22.42
N GLY A 209 -4.06 12.34 -21.37
CA GLY A 209 -4.88 13.57 -21.45
C GLY A 209 -4.10 14.85 -21.58
N SER A 210 -2.84 14.89 -21.17
CA SER A 210 -1.95 16.05 -21.28
C SER A 210 -0.49 15.62 -21.14
N ILE A 211 0.40 16.42 -21.76
CA ILE A 211 1.85 16.28 -21.63
C ILE A 211 2.37 16.88 -20.32
N ASP A 212 1.69 17.90 -19.81
CA ASP A 212 2.02 18.59 -18.56
C ASP A 212 1.05 18.14 -17.46
N LEU A 213 1.51 17.17 -16.67
CA LEU A 213 0.76 16.65 -15.51
C LEU A 213 0.89 17.54 -14.26
N ALA A 214 1.74 18.60 -14.33
CA ALA A 214 2.10 19.44 -13.20
C ALA A 214 1.39 20.81 -13.19
N ASP A 215 0.68 21.18 -14.23
CA ASP A 215 0.10 22.54 -14.39
C ASP A 215 -1.41 22.60 -14.14
N GLU A 216 -1.93 21.83 -13.15
CA GLU A 216 -3.27 22.02 -12.59
C GLU A 216 -3.26 22.13 -11.08
#